data_348b473f822608f852b1e2fbb9d9d4c6
#
_entry.id   348b473f822608f852b1e2fbb9d9d4c6
#
_cell.length_a   1.000
_cell.length_b   1.000
_cell.length_c   1.000
_cell.angle_alpha   90.00
_cell.angle_beta   90.00
_cell.angle_gamma   90.00
#
_symmetry.space_group_name_H-M   'P 1'
#
loop_
_entity.id
_entity.type
_entity.pdbx_description
1 polymer ?
#
loop_
_entity_poly.entity_id
_entity_poly.type
_entity_poly.pdbx_seq_one_letter_code
_entity_poly.pdbx_strand_id
1 'polypeptide(L)'
;MFQKRVVVIVGFIAIIFFVIIIRLFALQVINNSYYRIQARKYATRIELIADPRGKILDRNGNVLVTNRLAFDLFVTPALYFKSKSNKPKSSATLQVNPTATKEVDYFADQDSDQWEIIRRLANLMKVKTDDIASKMKTIQQKILSQSETKPERERKRFIKQQYRNRYKIFSGLTLAQAVQVESHPELFAGFNVAETISRNYIYNDLACHIIGYTGPIWKEEYDQFVENGYFDDMLNPEIDENTYQALIDMGGFKNAFLGRSGIEKIHNGLLTGRYGVRMSEFDFATKQKDELSRTESIPPTDIMLTIDLDLQKKLEAALKGKSAGAGIVIDVHTGEILAMASAPSFNPNLLQPPVDSQMTEFISKSPLKPLYNRAISGEYPPGSVFKMVTALAALEEGKITAYTPFYCNGHFSPQYKKFKCWIAEHNREHGSLSLEDAFKGSCNVYFYNAGKLAGGDAITRWARNMGFGERTGIDVSGEKKGRVPKLPVDNDALVASISGTNSANLKTSKSTWALSDTLNMSIGQGDLIVTPLQIVRMVAAIANGGTLVRPRIIKSNIHTPHPSSPLRGEEPGEGDNSLGGSAVLIPSAQAVTKVNISAGTLT
;
A
#
# COMPACT_ATOMS: atom_id res chain seq x y z
N MET A 1 34.96 62.48 -51.01
CA MET A 1 34.19 61.21 -50.99
C MET A 1 34.35 60.44 -49.70
N PHE A 2 35.52 60.31 -49.10
CA PHE A 2 35.84 59.57 -47.87
C PHE A 2 35.05 60.08 -46.65
N GLN A 3 35.04 61.41 -46.40
CA GLN A 3 34.30 61.96 -45.24
C GLN A 3 32.80 61.70 -45.26
N LYS A 4 32.13 61.70 -46.42
CA LYS A 4 30.71 61.37 -46.50
C LYS A 4 30.41 59.89 -46.17
N ARG A 5 31.33 58.97 -46.52
CA ARG A 5 31.21 57.54 -46.15
C ARG A 5 31.41 57.30 -44.64
N VAL A 6 32.34 58.03 -44.05
CA VAL A 6 32.59 57.96 -42.56
C VAL A 6 31.36 58.46 -41.82
N VAL A 7 30.75 59.55 -42.19
CA VAL A 7 29.52 60.10 -41.58
C VAL A 7 28.37 59.13 -41.66
N VAL A 8 28.20 58.41 -42.78
CA VAL A 8 27.15 57.41 -42.95
C VAL A 8 27.38 56.19 -42.06
N ILE A 9 28.63 55.73 -41.92
CA ILE A 9 28.98 54.60 -41.04
C ILE A 9 28.78 54.99 -39.57
N VAL A 10 29.20 56.16 -39.15
CA VAL A 10 29.00 56.66 -37.77
C VAL A 10 27.51 56.81 -37.47
N GLY A 11 26.70 57.31 -38.42
CA GLY A 11 25.26 57.41 -38.26
C GLY A 11 24.60 56.04 -38.13
N PHE A 12 25.04 55.06 -38.90
CA PHE A 12 24.53 53.68 -38.82
C PHE A 12 24.88 53.00 -37.46
N ILE A 13 26.12 53.19 -36.97
CA ILE A 13 26.55 52.73 -35.65
C ILE A 13 25.73 53.38 -34.54
N ALA A 14 25.48 54.70 -34.63
CA ALA A 14 24.66 55.42 -33.66
C ALA A 14 23.22 54.91 -33.61
N ILE A 15 22.63 54.58 -34.75
CA ILE A 15 21.29 53.98 -34.83
C ILE A 15 21.28 52.60 -34.17
N ILE A 16 22.27 51.75 -34.43
CA ILE A 16 22.39 50.44 -33.79
C ILE A 16 22.50 50.59 -32.26
N PHE A 17 23.33 51.51 -31.80
CA PHE A 17 23.49 51.79 -30.38
C PHE A 17 22.19 52.27 -29.72
N PHE A 18 21.45 53.12 -30.42
CA PHE A 18 20.16 53.63 -29.94
C PHE A 18 19.12 52.53 -29.84
N VAL A 19 19.05 51.62 -30.80
CA VAL A 19 18.17 50.44 -30.76
C VAL A 19 18.54 49.50 -29.58
N ILE A 20 19.84 49.31 -29.34
CA ILE A 20 20.32 48.51 -28.18
C ILE A 20 19.93 49.17 -26.86
N ILE A 21 20.08 50.49 -26.73
CA ILE A 21 19.71 51.24 -25.51
C ILE A 21 18.19 51.14 -25.27
N ILE A 22 17.36 51.33 -26.28
CA ILE A 22 15.91 51.17 -26.17
C ILE A 22 15.58 49.73 -25.73
N ARG A 23 16.23 48.74 -26.32
CA ARG A 23 16.00 47.33 -25.98
C ARG A 23 16.42 47.03 -24.55
N LEU A 24 17.55 47.56 -24.10
CA LEU A 24 18.02 47.46 -22.71
C LEU A 24 17.06 48.13 -21.73
N PHE A 25 16.58 49.34 -22.06
CA PHE A 25 15.60 50.04 -21.25
C PHE A 25 14.28 49.23 -21.14
N ALA A 26 13.79 48.69 -22.25
CA ALA A 26 12.61 47.86 -22.26
C ALA A 26 12.78 46.59 -21.40
N LEU A 27 13.96 45.97 -21.42
CA LEU A 27 14.26 44.78 -20.62
C LEU A 27 14.48 45.09 -19.14
N GLN A 28 15.18 46.18 -18.82
CA GLN A 28 15.62 46.48 -17.45
C GLN A 28 14.64 47.36 -16.68
N VAL A 29 13.80 48.14 -17.35
CA VAL A 29 12.84 49.05 -16.70
C VAL A 29 11.41 48.61 -16.94
N ILE A 30 10.99 48.44 -18.16
CA ILE A 30 9.58 48.18 -18.51
C ILE A 30 9.20 46.74 -18.11
N ASN A 31 10.02 45.74 -18.47
CA ASN A 31 9.75 44.33 -18.25
C ASN A 31 10.54 43.73 -17.07
N ASN A 32 11.14 44.59 -16.23
CA ASN A 32 11.99 44.12 -15.10
C ASN A 32 11.24 43.15 -14.19
N SER A 33 10.03 43.49 -13.78
CA SER A 33 9.21 42.66 -12.89
C SER A 33 8.96 41.27 -13.48
N TYR A 34 8.59 41.23 -14.77
CA TYR A 34 8.37 39.97 -15.48
C TYR A 34 9.63 39.11 -15.53
N TYR A 35 10.77 39.67 -15.94
CA TYR A 35 12.02 38.91 -16.01
C TYR A 35 12.59 38.54 -14.64
N ARG A 36 12.39 39.36 -13.58
CA ARG A 36 12.75 39.02 -12.19
C ARG A 36 11.91 37.86 -11.68
N ILE A 37 10.60 37.85 -11.92
CA ILE A 37 9.72 36.73 -11.53
C ILE A 37 10.15 35.45 -12.26
N GLN A 38 10.42 35.54 -13.56
CA GLN A 38 10.91 34.41 -14.33
C GLN A 38 12.28 33.90 -13.82
N ALA A 39 13.21 34.80 -13.54
CA ALA A 39 14.52 34.42 -13.01
C ALA A 39 14.41 33.74 -11.64
N ARG A 40 13.57 34.27 -10.75
CA ARG A 40 13.29 33.65 -9.45
C ARG A 40 12.66 32.27 -9.58
N LYS A 41 11.66 32.08 -10.44
CA LYS A 41 11.09 30.74 -10.72
C LYS A 41 12.15 29.70 -11.11
N TYR A 42 13.20 30.10 -11.80
CA TYR A 42 14.30 29.20 -12.19
C TYR A 42 15.40 29.05 -11.13
N ALA A 43 15.52 29.99 -10.22
CA ALA A 43 16.51 29.96 -9.12
C ALA A 43 15.95 29.32 -7.85
N THR A 44 14.62 29.39 -7.65
CA THR A 44 13.98 28.84 -6.44
C THR A 44 13.90 27.31 -6.51
N ARG A 45 14.32 26.66 -5.44
CA ARG A 45 14.16 25.23 -5.19
C ARG A 45 13.23 25.03 -4.01
N ILE A 46 12.26 24.16 -4.18
CA ILE A 46 11.34 23.76 -3.12
C ILE A 46 11.65 22.30 -2.79
N GLU A 47 11.94 22.06 -1.52
CA GLU A 47 12.31 20.74 -1.00
C GLU A 47 11.36 20.37 0.14
N LEU A 48 10.84 19.15 0.14
CA LEU A 48 10.07 18.61 1.27
C LEU A 48 11.01 18.35 2.46
N ILE A 49 10.55 18.74 3.64
CA ILE A 49 11.15 18.37 4.92
C ILE A 49 10.30 17.23 5.49
N ALA A 50 10.94 16.10 5.74
CA ALA A 50 10.27 14.90 6.26
C ALA A 50 10.98 14.43 7.53
N ASP A 51 10.20 14.09 8.55
CA ASP A 51 10.70 13.36 9.69
C ASP A 51 10.83 11.85 9.41
N PRO A 52 11.68 11.15 10.17
CA PRO A 52 11.71 9.70 10.14
C PRO A 52 10.34 9.14 10.50
N ARG A 53 9.82 8.23 9.70
CA ARG A 53 8.50 7.61 9.87
C ARG A 53 8.33 6.99 11.27
N GLY A 54 7.16 7.13 11.90
CA GLY A 54 6.84 6.63 13.24
C GLY A 54 7.14 5.13 13.39
N LYS A 55 7.51 4.70 14.58
CA LYS A 55 7.78 3.29 14.89
C LYS A 55 6.48 2.51 15.00
N ILE A 56 6.58 1.20 14.80
CA ILE A 56 5.51 0.26 15.10
C ILE A 56 6.01 -0.66 16.21
N LEU A 57 5.25 -0.75 17.30
CA LEU A 57 5.62 -1.50 18.50
C LEU A 57 4.60 -2.61 18.76
N ASP A 58 5.02 -3.67 19.45
CA ASP A 58 4.12 -4.68 20.00
C ASP A 58 3.40 -4.15 21.26
N ARG A 59 2.54 -4.97 21.86
CA ARG A 59 1.79 -4.60 23.08
C ARG A 59 2.65 -4.31 24.30
N ASN A 60 3.89 -4.80 24.31
CA ASN A 60 4.85 -4.71 25.42
C ASN A 60 5.90 -3.60 25.19
N GLY A 61 5.81 -2.86 24.07
CA GLY A 61 6.74 -1.81 23.70
C GLY A 61 7.97 -2.29 22.92
N ASN A 62 8.02 -3.56 22.51
CA ASN A 62 9.10 -4.05 21.66
C ASN A 62 8.96 -3.46 20.26
N VAL A 63 10.05 -2.88 19.74
CA VAL A 63 10.05 -2.26 18.41
C VAL A 63 10.01 -3.34 17.32
N LEU A 64 8.95 -3.34 16.53
CA LEU A 64 8.79 -4.23 15.38
C LEU A 64 9.33 -3.60 14.10
N VAL A 65 9.07 -2.30 13.93
CA VAL A 65 9.50 -1.54 12.76
C VAL A 65 10.06 -0.20 13.20
N THR A 66 11.21 0.16 12.62
CA THR A 66 11.89 1.42 12.85
C THR A 66 12.45 1.96 11.53
N ASN A 67 13.33 2.93 11.60
CA ASN A 67 14.03 3.49 10.45
C ASN A 67 15.53 3.23 10.58
N ARG A 68 16.20 3.10 9.46
CA ARG A 68 17.66 3.01 9.40
C ARG A 68 18.20 4.04 8.44
N LEU A 69 19.38 4.56 8.75
CA LEU A 69 20.13 5.39 7.83
C LEU A 69 20.51 4.56 6.60
N ALA A 70 20.29 5.09 5.45
CA ALA A 70 20.68 4.54 4.16
C ALA A 70 21.25 5.66 3.30
N PHE A 71 21.81 5.31 2.17
CA PHE A 71 22.43 6.26 1.27
C PHE A 71 21.96 6.02 -0.15
N ASP A 72 21.64 7.11 -0.85
CA ASP A 72 21.25 7.08 -2.26
C ASP A 72 22.39 7.65 -3.11
N LEU A 73 22.68 6.96 -4.22
CA LEU A 73 23.64 7.40 -5.23
C LEU A 73 22.96 8.23 -6.29
N PHE A 74 23.47 9.42 -6.50
CA PHE A 74 23.02 10.34 -7.54
C PHE A 74 24.10 10.57 -8.58
N VAL A 75 23.68 10.86 -9.81
CA VAL A 75 24.55 11.36 -10.87
C VAL A 75 24.14 12.75 -11.27
N THR A 76 25.13 13.60 -11.52
CA THR A 76 24.96 14.88 -12.20
C THR A 76 25.53 14.76 -13.61
N PRO A 77 24.68 14.56 -14.65
CA PRO A 77 25.16 14.26 -16.00
C PRO A 77 26.17 15.26 -16.54
N ALA A 78 26.01 16.54 -16.25
CA ALA A 78 26.96 17.57 -16.70
C ALA A 78 28.38 17.39 -16.15
N LEU A 79 28.54 16.81 -14.95
CA LEU A 79 29.85 16.53 -14.37
C LEU A 79 30.42 15.21 -14.87
N TYR A 80 29.57 14.19 -14.99
CA TYR A 80 29.95 12.88 -15.54
C TYR A 80 30.47 13.01 -16.98
N PHE A 81 29.77 13.69 -17.86
CA PHE A 81 30.19 13.88 -19.27
C PHE A 81 31.34 14.90 -19.46
N LYS A 82 31.76 15.62 -18.43
CA LYS A 82 32.89 16.54 -18.47
C LYS A 82 34.21 15.95 -17.99
N SER A 83 34.20 14.77 -17.40
CA SER A 83 35.43 14.12 -16.92
C SER A 83 36.34 13.82 -18.09
N LYS A 84 37.46 14.57 -18.19
CA LYS A 84 38.50 14.36 -19.18
C LYS A 84 39.65 13.60 -18.55
N SER A 85 40.11 12.58 -19.21
CA SER A 85 41.43 11.97 -18.97
C SER A 85 42.55 12.98 -19.14
N ASN A 86 43.47 13.00 -18.16
CA ASN A 86 44.73 13.77 -18.23
C ASN A 86 45.76 13.17 -19.21
N LYS A 87 45.36 12.49 -20.26
CA LYS A 87 46.27 12.04 -21.31
C LYS A 87 46.11 12.88 -22.56
N PRO A 88 47.16 13.58 -23.05
CA PRO A 88 47.08 14.35 -24.28
C PRO A 88 47.08 13.40 -25.49
N LYS A 89 45.90 13.10 -26.01
CA LYS A 89 45.79 12.57 -27.39
C LYS A 89 44.91 13.53 -28.19
N SER A 90 45.59 14.20 -29.15
CA SER A 90 45.10 14.93 -30.33
C SER A 90 43.80 15.68 -30.18
N SER A 91 43.95 17.01 -30.23
CA SER A 91 42.99 18.08 -30.62
C SER A 91 41.61 17.62 -31.10
N ALA A 92 40.75 17.21 -30.21
CA ALA A 92 39.33 17.32 -30.39
C ALA A 92 38.77 17.92 -29.08
N THR A 93 38.67 19.24 -29.06
CA THR A 93 37.95 19.97 -28.04
C THR A 93 36.50 19.50 -28.10
N LEU A 94 36.12 18.54 -27.25
CA LEU A 94 34.72 18.22 -27.00
C LEU A 94 34.12 19.43 -26.26
N GLN A 95 33.88 20.51 -27.00
CA GLN A 95 32.82 21.41 -26.66
C GLN A 95 31.56 20.55 -26.62
N VAL A 96 30.89 20.53 -25.47
CA VAL A 96 29.49 20.09 -25.41
C VAL A 96 28.78 20.92 -26.47
N ASN A 97 28.64 20.36 -27.64
CA ASN A 97 27.96 21.00 -28.75
C ASN A 97 26.46 20.87 -28.46
N PRO A 98 25.81 21.88 -27.89
CA PRO A 98 24.38 21.81 -27.56
C PRO A 98 23.52 21.84 -28.84
N THR A 99 24.15 21.80 -30.02
CA THR A 99 23.50 21.80 -31.32
C THR A 99 23.44 20.44 -31.99
N ALA A 100 24.03 19.40 -31.39
CA ALA A 100 23.91 18.04 -31.93
C ALA A 100 22.48 17.53 -31.72
N THR A 101 21.63 17.79 -32.68
CA THR A 101 20.30 17.16 -32.87
C THR A 101 20.41 15.68 -33.26
N LYS A 102 21.62 15.11 -33.32
CA LYS A 102 21.88 13.67 -33.46
C LYS A 102 22.21 13.12 -32.10
N GLU A 103 21.56 12.00 -31.75
CA GLU A 103 21.86 11.16 -30.60
C GLU A 103 23.36 10.88 -30.55
N VAL A 104 24.10 11.57 -29.71
CA VAL A 104 25.44 11.17 -29.37
C VAL A 104 25.28 10.05 -28.36
N ASP A 105 25.51 8.82 -28.80
CA ASP A 105 25.56 7.67 -27.88
C ASP A 105 26.86 7.77 -27.06
N TYR A 106 26.79 8.42 -25.91
CA TYR A 106 27.90 8.54 -24.97
C TYR A 106 28.37 7.19 -24.41
N PHE A 107 27.65 6.11 -24.73
CA PHE A 107 27.92 4.75 -24.27
C PHE A 107 28.43 3.83 -25.39
N ALA A 108 28.63 4.35 -26.60
CA ALA A 108 29.13 3.56 -27.74
C ALA A 108 30.59 3.14 -27.57
N ASP A 109 31.40 3.96 -26.89
CA ASP A 109 32.83 3.67 -26.65
C ASP A 109 33.02 3.08 -25.26
N GLN A 110 33.10 1.75 -25.17
CA GLN A 110 33.30 1.00 -23.94
C GLN A 110 34.73 1.14 -23.34
N ASP A 111 35.65 1.70 -24.06
CA ASP A 111 37.04 1.95 -23.61
C ASP A 111 37.22 3.36 -23.08
N SER A 112 36.14 4.17 -23.01
CA SER A 112 36.19 5.51 -22.50
C SER A 112 36.35 5.57 -20.97
N ASP A 113 36.89 6.71 -20.47
CA ASP A 113 37.02 6.97 -19.04
C ASP A 113 35.64 6.91 -18.33
N GLN A 114 34.56 7.23 -19.02
CA GLN A 114 33.19 7.14 -18.51
C GLN A 114 32.80 5.69 -18.20
N TRP A 115 33.16 4.74 -19.06
CA TRP A 115 32.93 3.32 -18.83
C TRP A 115 33.75 2.77 -17.67
N GLU A 116 34.95 3.28 -17.47
CA GLU A 116 35.78 2.90 -16.31
C GLU A 116 35.12 3.32 -14.99
N ILE A 117 34.52 4.51 -14.92
CA ILE A 117 33.75 4.96 -13.75
C ILE A 117 32.56 4.02 -13.51
N ILE A 118 31.81 3.66 -14.58
CA ILE A 118 30.68 2.74 -14.48
C ILE A 118 31.13 1.34 -14.02
N ARG A 119 32.24 0.81 -14.52
CA ARG A 119 32.80 -0.49 -14.07
C ARG A 119 33.16 -0.47 -12.58
N ARG A 120 33.82 0.60 -12.12
CA ARG A 120 34.16 0.76 -10.70
C ARG A 120 32.91 0.82 -9.82
N LEU A 121 31.91 1.58 -10.23
CA LEU A 121 30.62 1.63 -9.54
C LEU A 121 29.91 0.28 -9.54
N ALA A 122 29.88 -0.42 -10.67
CA ALA A 122 29.29 -1.75 -10.79
C ALA A 122 29.93 -2.75 -9.83
N ASN A 123 31.27 -2.75 -9.76
CA ASN A 123 32.02 -3.57 -8.82
C ASN A 123 31.73 -3.21 -7.36
N LEU A 124 31.70 -1.90 -7.03
CA LEU A 124 31.40 -1.42 -5.69
C LEU A 124 29.99 -1.78 -5.25
N MET A 125 29.00 -1.67 -6.16
CA MET A 125 27.59 -1.96 -5.91
C MET A 125 27.24 -3.46 -6.07
N LYS A 126 28.16 -4.28 -6.57
CA LYS A 126 27.96 -5.71 -6.90
C LYS A 126 26.80 -5.93 -7.88
N VAL A 127 26.71 -5.07 -8.89
CA VAL A 127 25.70 -5.13 -9.97
C VAL A 127 26.37 -5.24 -11.31
N LYS A 128 25.62 -5.56 -12.36
CA LYS A 128 26.14 -5.59 -13.72
C LYS A 128 26.40 -4.18 -14.23
N THR A 129 27.47 -4.01 -14.98
CA THR A 129 27.84 -2.73 -15.61
C THR A 129 26.69 -2.19 -16.48
N ASP A 130 26.01 -3.09 -17.22
CA ASP A 130 24.89 -2.76 -18.09
C ASP A 130 23.67 -2.19 -17.32
N ASP A 131 23.48 -2.57 -16.06
CA ASP A 131 22.38 -2.04 -15.24
C ASP A 131 22.57 -0.54 -14.94
N ILE A 132 23.80 -0.11 -14.68
CA ILE A 132 24.14 1.30 -14.47
C ILE A 132 24.05 2.05 -15.79
N ALA A 133 24.66 1.50 -16.84
CA ALA A 133 24.67 2.12 -18.17
C ALA A 133 23.24 2.34 -18.70
N SER A 134 22.35 1.35 -18.56
CA SER A 134 20.95 1.44 -18.99
C SER A 134 20.18 2.53 -18.23
N LYS A 135 20.39 2.67 -16.92
CA LYS A 135 19.79 3.75 -16.13
C LYS A 135 20.28 5.13 -16.58
N MET A 136 21.57 5.26 -16.83
CA MET A 136 22.16 6.49 -17.37
C MET A 136 21.57 6.84 -18.75
N LYS A 137 21.44 5.84 -19.63
CA LYS A 137 20.82 6.00 -20.95
C LYS A 137 19.35 6.40 -20.83
N THR A 138 18.60 5.81 -19.92
CA THR A 138 17.20 6.17 -19.63
C THR A 138 17.07 7.63 -19.19
N ILE A 139 17.97 8.11 -18.32
CA ILE A 139 17.99 9.52 -17.89
C ILE A 139 18.25 10.43 -19.08
N GLN A 140 19.22 10.09 -19.94
CA GLN A 140 19.53 10.86 -21.13
C GLN A 140 18.33 10.93 -22.08
N GLN A 141 17.73 9.79 -22.41
CA GLN A 141 16.54 9.72 -23.27
C GLN A 141 15.37 10.53 -22.71
N LYS A 142 15.13 10.46 -21.40
CA LYS A 142 14.10 11.26 -20.74
C LYS A 142 14.34 12.76 -20.87
N ILE A 143 15.57 13.21 -20.71
CA ILE A 143 15.92 14.64 -20.88
C ILE A 143 15.69 15.07 -22.33
N LEU A 144 16.10 14.25 -23.31
CA LEU A 144 15.95 14.55 -24.72
C LEU A 144 14.47 14.58 -25.13
N SER A 145 13.68 13.57 -24.78
CA SER A 145 12.24 13.52 -25.10
C SER A 145 11.47 14.70 -24.49
N GLN A 146 11.77 15.06 -23.25
CA GLN A 146 11.18 16.25 -22.62
C GLN A 146 11.62 17.55 -23.31
N SER A 147 12.79 17.59 -23.91
CA SER A 147 13.25 18.76 -24.65
C SER A 147 12.49 18.96 -25.96
N GLU A 148 12.03 17.89 -26.59
CA GLU A 148 11.29 17.93 -27.85
C GLU A 148 9.93 18.64 -27.72
N THR A 149 9.33 18.62 -26.54
CA THR A 149 8.09 19.35 -26.24
C THR A 149 8.28 20.85 -26.11
N LYS A 150 9.54 21.34 -26.11
CA LYS A 150 9.88 22.76 -25.94
C LYS A 150 10.13 23.43 -27.31
N PRO A 151 9.84 24.74 -27.41
CA PRO A 151 10.23 25.52 -28.58
C PRO A 151 11.73 25.40 -28.86
N GLU A 152 12.15 25.37 -30.12
CA GLU A 152 13.53 25.14 -30.54
C GLU A 152 14.55 26.08 -29.87
N ARG A 153 14.15 27.37 -29.69
CA ARG A 153 14.99 28.37 -29.01
C ARG A 153 15.26 28.04 -27.52
N GLU A 154 14.38 27.29 -26.87
CA GLU A 154 14.46 26.95 -25.46
C GLU A 154 15.08 25.58 -25.21
N ARG A 155 15.09 24.67 -26.20
CA ARG A 155 15.60 23.30 -26.07
C ARG A 155 17.01 23.22 -25.51
N LYS A 156 17.92 24.00 -26.06
CA LYS A 156 19.34 24.03 -25.63
C LYS A 156 19.48 24.45 -24.17
N ARG A 157 18.70 25.46 -23.76
CA ARG A 157 18.71 25.96 -22.38
C ARG A 157 18.13 24.91 -21.42
N PHE A 158 17.02 24.30 -21.81
CA PHE A 158 16.37 23.23 -21.05
C PHE A 158 17.33 22.02 -20.86
N ILE A 159 17.90 21.48 -21.93
CA ILE A 159 18.85 20.37 -21.86
C ILE A 159 20.02 20.72 -20.93
N LYS A 160 20.64 21.89 -21.11
CA LYS A 160 21.75 22.33 -20.26
C LYS A 160 21.36 22.42 -18.77
N GLN A 161 20.14 22.84 -18.49
CA GLN A 161 19.61 22.90 -17.12
C GLN A 161 19.37 21.49 -16.57
N GLN A 162 18.71 20.61 -17.33
CA GLN A 162 18.46 19.24 -16.90
C GLN A 162 19.75 18.45 -16.67
N TYR A 163 20.77 18.61 -17.48
CA TYR A 163 22.08 17.97 -17.26
C TYR A 163 22.77 18.41 -15.97
N ARG A 164 22.40 19.54 -15.39
CA ARG A 164 22.92 20.02 -14.07
C ARG A 164 22.13 19.48 -12.88
N ASN A 165 20.98 18.87 -13.11
CA ASN A 165 20.19 18.27 -12.04
C ASN A 165 20.81 16.96 -11.57
N ARG A 166 20.50 16.58 -10.34
CA ARG A 166 20.87 15.29 -9.77
C ARG A 166 19.80 14.26 -10.12
N TYR A 167 20.23 13.10 -10.58
CA TYR A 167 19.34 11.96 -10.88
C TYR A 167 19.74 10.77 -10.04
N LYS A 168 18.79 10.18 -9.37
CA LYS A 168 19.04 8.99 -8.54
C LYS A 168 19.32 7.77 -9.44
N ILE A 169 20.43 7.10 -9.16
CA ILE A 169 20.88 5.87 -9.86
C ILE A 169 20.62 4.64 -9.00
N PHE A 170 20.99 4.71 -7.73
CA PHE A 170 20.88 3.61 -6.78
C PHE A 170 20.38 4.10 -5.43
N SER A 171 19.71 3.23 -4.70
CA SER A 171 19.28 3.47 -3.33
C SER A 171 19.80 2.37 -2.42
N GLY A 172 19.97 2.71 -1.15
CA GLY A 172 20.30 1.74 -0.10
C GLY A 172 21.77 1.31 -0.08
N LEU A 173 22.68 2.22 -0.43
CA LEU A 173 24.11 1.97 -0.24
C LEU A 173 24.41 1.78 1.24
N THR A 174 25.38 0.91 1.51
CA THR A 174 25.98 0.80 2.84
C THR A 174 26.85 2.02 3.14
N LEU A 175 27.09 2.30 4.42
CA LEU A 175 28.00 3.38 4.82
C LEU A 175 29.40 3.23 4.16
N ALA A 176 29.95 2.02 4.11
CA ALA A 176 31.23 1.76 3.47
C ALA A 176 31.25 2.12 1.97
N GLN A 177 30.18 1.79 1.24
CA GLN A 177 30.04 2.16 -0.17
C GLN A 177 29.87 3.68 -0.34
N ALA A 178 29.08 4.31 0.52
CA ALA A 178 28.89 5.76 0.53
C ALA A 178 30.20 6.51 0.77
N VAL A 179 30.95 6.10 1.78
CA VAL A 179 32.27 6.68 2.09
C VAL A 179 33.27 6.49 0.93
N GLN A 180 33.29 5.32 0.27
CA GLN A 180 34.17 5.13 -0.88
C GLN A 180 33.87 6.07 -2.05
N VAL A 181 32.59 6.32 -2.33
CA VAL A 181 32.22 7.25 -3.40
C VAL A 181 32.59 8.71 -3.03
N GLU A 182 32.29 9.14 -1.81
CA GLU A 182 32.53 10.52 -1.37
C GLU A 182 34.01 10.83 -1.11
N SER A 183 34.80 9.84 -0.68
CA SER A 183 36.24 10.02 -0.42
C SER A 183 37.10 10.05 -1.67
N HIS A 184 36.58 9.57 -2.81
CA HIS A 184 37.32 9.49 -4.06
C HIS A 184 36.55 10.13 -5.22
N PRO A 185 36.26 11.44 -5.16
CA PRO A 185 35.47 12.12 -6.19
C PRO A 185 36.14 12.08 -7.58
N GLU A 186 37.47 11.89 -7.63
CA GLU A 186 38.24 11.73 -8.86
C GLU A 186 37.98 10.37 -9.55
N LEU A 187 37.69 9.32 -8.78
CA LEU A 187 37.38 7.98 -9.30
C LEU A 187 35.91 7.85 -9.70
N PHE A 188 35.03 8.64 -9.10
CA PHE A 188 33.59 8.59 -9.27
C PHE A 188 33.03 9.94 -9.78
N ALA A 189 33.75 10.56 -10.71
CA ALA A 189 33.40 11.89 -11.21
C ALA A 189 31.95 11.99 -11.69
N GLY A 190 31.24 13.00 -11.17
CA GLY A 190 29.83 13.23 -11.48
C GLY A 190 28.84 12.44 -10.63
N PHE A 191 29.32 11.53 -9.79
CA PHE A 191 28.50 10.82 -8.81
C PHE A 191 28.67 11.45 -7.42
N ASN A 192 27.60 11.41 -6.64
CA ASN A 192 27.58 11.89 -5.26
C ASN A 192 26.54 11.11 -4.47
N VAL A 193 26.73 11.04 -3.18
CA VAL A 193 25.84 10.33 -2.26
C VAL A 193 24.99 11.34 -1.50
N ALA A 194 23.79 10.97 -1.15
CA ALA A 194 22.95 11.70 -0.21
C ALA A 194 22.40 10.74 0.84
N GLU A 195 22.37 11.19 2.07
CA GLU A 195 21.73 10.46 3.16
C GLU A 195 20.23 10.35 2.89
N THR A 196 19.67 9.20 3.20
CA THR A 196 18.25 8.92 3.12
C THR A 196 17.84 8.03 4.30
N ILE A 197 16.56 7.93 4.53
CA ILE A 197 16.00 7.10 5.58
C ILE A 197 15.24 5.96 4.92
N SER A 198 15.59 4.74 5.28
CA SER A 198 14.89 3.54 4.82
C SER A 198 14.14 2.87 5.95
N ARG A 199 12.97 2.33 5.66
CA ARG A 199 12.20 1.55 6.62
C ARG A 199 12.93 0.26 6.99
N ASN A 200 12.89 -0.13 8.27
CA ASN A 200 13.56 -1.31 8.79
C ASN A 200 12.60 -2.18 9.60
N TYR A 201 12.31 -3.36 9.10
CA TYR A 201 11.47 -4.38 9.73
C TYR A 201 12.38 -5.33 10.49
N ILE A 202 12.47 -5.15 11.83
CA ILE A 202 13.52 -5.76 12.68
C ILE A 202 13.49 -7.29 12.61
N TYR A 203 12.30 -7.88 12.56
CA TYR A 203 12.10 -9.32 12.57
C TYR A 203 11.85 -9.90 11.17
N ASN A 204 12.25 -9.18 10.11
CA ASN A 204 12.11 -9.59 8.70
C ASN A 204 10.66 -9.88 8.30
N ASP A 205 10.31 -11.14 8.13
CA ASP A 205 9.00 -11.60 7.64
C ASP A 205 7.95 -11.76 8.75
N LEU A 206 8.33 -11.57 10.01
CA LEU A 206 7.40 -11.69 11.14
C LEU A 206 6.30 -10.62 11.08
N ALA A 207 5.06 -11.04 11.24
CA ALA A 207 3.87 -10.19 11.19
C ALA A 207 3.72 -9.37 9.89
N CYS A 208 4.37 -9.77 8.79
CA CYS A 208 4.43 -9.01 7.54
C CYS A 208 3.05 -8.67 6.96
N HIS A 209 2.03 -9.53 7.12
CA HIS A 209 0.67 -9.27 6.65
C HIS A 209 -0.12 -8.31 7.54
N ILE A 210 0.26 -8.17 8.82
CA ILE A 210 -0.30 -7.18 9.74
C ILE A 210 0.35 -5.84 9.50
N ILE A 211 1.68 -5.80 9.60
CA ILE A 211 2.48 -4.59 9.46
C ILE A 211 2.37 -4.03 8.06
N GLY A 212 2.50 -4.88 7.05
CA GLY A 212 2.57 -4.47 5.65
C GLY A 212 3.97 -4.00 5.25
N TYR A 213 4.04 -3.19 4.22
CA TYR A 213 5.30 -2.62 3.72
C TYR A 213 5.07 -1.25 3.11
N THR A 214 6.16 -0.48 2.97
CA THR A 214 6.17 0.81 2.28
C THR A 214 6.78 0.66 0.89
N GLY A 215 6.37 1.51 -0.03
CA GLY A 215 6.90 1.54 -1.40
C GLY A 215 6.71 2.90 -2.06
N PRO A 216 7.40 3.15 -3.19
CA PRO A 216 7.31 4.40 -3.91
C PRO A 216 5.92 4.63 -4.52
N ILE A 217 5.57 5.87 -4.77
CA ILE A 217 4.38 6.25 -5.53
C ILE A 217 4.64 5.93 -7.01
N TRP A 218 3.70 5.26 -7.67
CA TRP A 218 3.75 5.03 -9.10
C TRP A 218 3.26 6.25 -9.88
N LYS A 219 3.67 6.38 -11.14
CA LYS A 219 3.35 7.55 -11.93
C LYS A 219 1.84 7.76 -12.10
N GLU A 220 1.13 6.70 -12.45
CA GLU A 220 -0.33 6.72 -12.67
C GLU A 220 -1.10 7.06 -11.38
N GLU A 221 -0.59 6.58 -10.25
CA GLU A 221 -1.13 6.84 -8.92
C GLU A 221 -0.84 8.29 -8.48
N TYR A 222 0.33 8.83 -8.82
CA TYR A 222 0.68 10.21 -8.54
C TYR A 222 -0.31 11.20 -9.17
N ASP A 223 -0.62 11.00 -10.44
CA ASP A 223 -1.52 11.88 -11.18
C ASP A 223 -2.94 11.85 -10.55
N GLN A 224 -3.44 10.66 -10.16
CA GLN A 224 -4.70 10.51 -9.42
C GLN A 224 -4.67 11.17 -8.03
N PHE A 225 -3.56 11.08 -7.31
CA PHE A 225 -3.42 11.70 -5.98
C PHE A 225 -3.41 13.23 -6.06
N VAL A 226 -2.84 13.80 -7.12
CA VAL A 226 -2.91 15.24 -7.38
C VAL A 226 -4.35 15.66 -7.67
N GLU A 227 -5.07 14.94 -8.54
CA GLU A 227 -6.46 15.24 -8.90
C GLU A 227 -7.42 15.15 -7.70
N ASN A 228 -7.18 14.21 -6.78
CA ASN A 228 -8.04 13.97 -5.62
C ASN A 228 -7.61 14.74 -4.35
N GLY A 229 -6.59 15.60 -4.43
CA GLY A 229 -6.10 16.37 -3.28
C GLY A 229 -5.46 15.52 -2.17
N TYR A 230 -5.00 14.31 -2.49
CA TYR A 230 -4.42 13.38 -1.50
C TYR A 230 -3.22 13.96 -0.75
N PHE A 231 -2.44 14.82 -1.42
CA PHE A 231 -1.24 15.44 -0.83
C PHE A 231 -1.53 16.60 0.11
N ASP A 232 -2.75 17.15 0.11
CA ASP A 232 -3.15 18.26 0.97
C ASP A 232 -3.04 17.85 2.44
N ASP A 233 -3.52 16.65 2.77
CA ASP A 233 -3.44 16.10 4.13
C ASP A 233 -2.03 15.69 4.55
N MET A 234 -1.10 15.58 3.61
CA MET A 234 0.29 15.19 3.87
C MET A 234 1.21 16.38 4.15
N LEU A 235 0.76 17.61 3.95
CA LEU A 235 1.52 18.82 4.21
C LEU A 235 1.14 19.47 5.55
N ASN A 236 2.10 20.24 6.10
CA ASN A 236 1.78 21.12 7.22
C ASN A 236 0.74 22.17 6.77
N PRO A 237 -0.37 22.36 7.51
CA PRO A 237 -1.43 23.29 7.15
C PRO A 237 -1.00 24.76 7.05
N GLU A 238 0.17 25.11 7.58
CA GLU A 238 0.74 26.47 7.48
C GLU A 238 1.33 26.78 6.10
N ILE A 239 1.44 25.77 5.21
CA ILE A 239 1.96 25.94 3.85
C ILE A 239 0.87 26.58 2.99
N ASP A 240 1.21 27.72 2.39
CA ASP A 240 0.28 28.44 1.52
C ASP A 240 0.05 27.73 0.18
N GLU A 241 -1.10 28.04 -0.44
CA GLU A 241 -1.56 27.42 -1.70
C GLU A 241 -0.56 27.63 -2.86
N ASN A 242 0.11 28.77 -2.93
CA ASN A 242 1.07 29.02 -4.02
C ASN A 242 2.31 28.13 -3.89
N THR A 243 2.78 27.92 -2.65
CA THR A 243 3.88 27.01 -2.35
C THR A 243 3.48 25.55 -2.61
N TYR A 244 2.25 25.16 -2.25
CA TYR A 244 1.69 23.86 -2.56
C TYR A 244 1.66 23.61 -4.08
N GLN A 245 1.06 24.52 -4.84
CA GLN A 245 0.95 24.37 -6.29
C GLN A 245 2.32 24.34 -6.97
N ALA A 246 3.26 25.15 -6.53
CA ALA A 246 4.63 25.11 -7.04
C ALA A 246 5.33 23.77 -6.73
N LEU A 247 5.07 23.17 -5.56
CA LEU A 247 5.59 21.85 -5.17
C LEU A 247 5.02 20.75 -6.08
N ILE A 248 3.71 20.77 -6.35
CA ILE A 248 3.04 19.82 -7.23
C ILE A 248 3.58 19.95 -8.67
N ASP A 249 3.67 21.16 -9.20
CA ASP A 249 4.22 21.44 -10.53
C ASP A 249 5.65 20.92 -10.71
N MET A 250 6.45 20.97 -9.65
CA MET A 250 7.81 20.43 -9.60
C MET A 250 7.86 18.91 -9.38
N GLY A 251 6.73 18.28 -9.08
CA GLY A 251 6.65 16.85 -8.77
C GLY A 251 7.26 16.48 -7.43
N GLY A 252 7.06 17.29 -6.41
CA GLY A 252 7.69 17.19 -5.11
C GLY A 252 7.48 15.85 -4.41
N PHE A 253 6.30 15.22 -4.56
CA PHE A 253 5.97 13.93 -3.93
C PHE A 253 6.32 12.68 -4.77
N LYS A 254 6.87 12.84 -5.98
CA LYS A 254 7.18 11.69 -6.88
C LYS A 254 8.12 10.65 -6.28
N ASN A 255 8.91 11.05 -5.30
CA ASN A 255 9.84 10.17 -4.60
C ASN A 255 9.38 9.80 -3.19
N ALA A 256 8.17 10.19 -2.79
CA ALA A 256 7.63 9.84 -1.49
C ALA A 256 7.31 8.35 -1.39
N PHE A 257 7.47 7.80 -0.18
CA PHE A 257 7.15 6.42 0.14
C PHE A 257 5.87 6.37 0.94
N LEU A 258 4.92 5.53 0.48
CA LEU A 258 3.64 5.32 1.14
C LEU A 258 3.53 3.89 1.66
N GLY A 259 2.68 3.70 2.66
CA GLY A 259 2.26 2.37 3.08
C GLY A 259 1.46 1.68 1.96
N ARG A 260 1.86 0.45 1.60
CA ARG A 260 1.26 -0.32 0.51
C ARG A 260 0.24 -1.36 0.99
N SER A 261 0.41 -1.85 2.19
CA SER A 261 -0.50 -2.83 2.82
C SER A 261 -0.45 -2.73 4.34
N GLY A 262 -1.34 -3.44 5.02
CA GLY A 262 -1.36 -3.56 6.47
C GLY A 262 -1.51 -2.24 7.21
N ILE A 263 -0.93 -2.18 8.41
CA ILE A 263 -0.89 -0.99 9.29
C ILE A 263 -0.17 0.18 8.60
N GLU A 264 0.92 -0.11 7.87
CA GLU A 264 1.65 0.90 7.10
C GLU A 264 0.74 1.66 6.13
N LYS A 265 -0.24 1.00 5.51
CA LYS A 265 -1.19 1.61 4.58
C LYS A 265 -2.30 2.37 5.31
N ILE A 266 -3.00 1.71 6.22
CA ILE A 266 -4.18 2.30 6.88
C ILE A 266 -3.81 3.54 7.71
N HIS A 267 -2.67 3.46 8.40
CA HIS A 267 -2.19 4.54 9.26
C HIS A 267 -1.03 5.31 8.64
N ASN A 268 -1.02 5.39 7.28
CA ASN A 268 0.03 6.09 6.56
C ASN A 268 0.22 7.52 7.06
N GLY A 269 -0.85 8.28 7.23
CA GLY A 269 -0.79 9.68 7.71
C GLY A 269 -0.18 9.80 9.10
N LEU A 270 -0.60 8.98 10.07
CA LEU A 270 -0.04 8.97 11.43
C LEU A 270 1.45 8.61 11.43
N LEU A 271 1.82 7.57 10.67
CA LEU A 271 3.20 7.09 10.59
C LEU A 271 4.10 8.03 9.80
N THR A 272 3.58 8.80 8.85
CA THR A 272 4.38 9.76 8.04
C THR A 272 4.50 11.10 8.73
N GLY A 273 3.53 11.50 9.55
CA GLY A 273 3.39 12.88 9.99
C GLY A 273 2.99 13.78 8.81
N ARG A 274 3.31 15.06 8.89
CA ARG A 274 3.07 16.00 7.79
C ARG A 274 4.39 16.62 7.34
N TYR A 275 4.59 16.67 6.04
CA TYR A 275 5.78 17.27 5.46
C TYR A 275 5.82 18.77 5.70
N GLY A 276 7.00 19.29 6.07
CA GLY A 276 7.32 20.69 5.94
C GLY A 276 7.88 21.01 4.56
N VAL A 277 8.15 22.28 4.31
CA VAL A 277 8.71 22.76 3.05
C VAL A 277 9.83 23.76 3.30
N ARG A 278 10.93 23.59 2.59
CA ARG A 278 12.03 24.55 2.54
C ARG A 278 12.13 25.13 1.13
N MET A 279 12.01 26.46 1.05
CA MET A 279 12.29 27.23 -0.16
C MET A 279 13.69 27.81 -0.11
N SER A 280 14.49 27.61 -1.15
CA SER A 280 15.83 28.16 -1.25
C SER A 280 16.02 28.79 -2.62
N GLU A 281 16.73 29.91 -2.67
CA GLU A 281 17.24 30.50 -3.90
C GLU A 281 18.67 30.04 -4.13
N PHE A 282 18.95 29.53 -5.32
CA PHE A 282 20.28 29.08 -5.70
C PHE A 282 20.90 30.09 -6.68
N ASP A 283 21.94 30.77 -6.20
CA ASP A 283 22.75 31.64 -7.08
C ASP A 283 23.74 30.77 -7.88
N PHE A 284 23.56 30.75 -9.19
CA PHE A 284 24.42 30.00 -10.10
C PHE A 284 25.83 30.61 -10.27
N ALA A 285 26.02 31.88 -9.93
CA ALA A 285 27.32 32.54 -10.03
C ALA A 285 28.19 32.28 -8.79
N THR A 286 27.61 32.45 -7.60
CA THR A 286 28.31 32.27 -6.32
C THR A 286 28.24 30.83 -5.81
N LYS A 287 27.35 29.99 -6.35
CA LYS A 287 26.99 28.65 -5.84
C LYS A 287 26.42 28.66 -4.42
N GLN A 288 26.02 29.79 -3.94
CA GLN A 288 25.37 29.94 -2.64
C GLN A 288 23.90 29.49 -2.75
N LYS A 289 23.41 28.95 -1.62
CA LYS A 289 22.03 28.56 -1.42
C LYS A 289 21.48 29.36 -0.25
N ASP A 290 20.67 30.37 -0.54
CA ASP A 290 20.03 31.20 0.46
C ASP A 290 18.64 30.62 0.76
N GLU A 291 18.33 30.42 2.05
CA GLU A 291 17.01 29.97 2.49
C GLU A 291 16.05 31.15 2.48
N LEU A 292 14.97 31.05 1.69
CA LEU A 292 13.95 32.08 1.56
C LEU A 292 12.84 31.93 2.60
N SER A 293 12.39 30.70 2.79
CA SER A 293 11.38 30.35 3.80
C SER A 293 11.52 28.88 4.21
N ARG A 294 11.02 28.59 5.41
CA ARG A 294 11.01 27.26 5.99
C ARG A 294 9.76 27.07 6.84
N THR A 295 8.99 26.05 6.51
CA THR A 295 7.91 25.53 7.34
C THR A 295 8.32 24.14 7.81
N GLU A 296 8.32 23.91 9.11
CA GLU A 296 8.77 22.64 9.69
C GLU A 296 7.76 21.53 9.42
N SER A 297 8.24 20.28 9.47
CA SER A 297 7.38 19.10 9.45
C SER A 297 6.61 18.95 10.77
N ILE A 298 5.44 18.31 10.72
CA ILE A 298 4.74 17.84 11.92
C ILE A 298 5.17 16.40 12.16
N PRO A 299 5.76 16.11 13.34
CA PRO A 299 6.32 14.78 13.61
C PRO A 299 5.28 13.66 13.50
N PRO A 300 5.69 12.46 13.05
CA PRO A 300 4.83 11.29 13.02
C PRO A 300 4.57 10.75 14.44
N THR A 301 3.55 9.88 14.53
CA THR A 301 3.18 9.20 15.76
C THR A 301 3.59 7.73 15.70
N ASP A 302 4.17 7.22 16.78
CA ASP A 302 4.44 5.79 16.96
C ASP A 302 3.12 5.03 17.19
N ILE A 303 3.00 3.84 16.61
CA ILE A 303 1.80 3.00 16.74
C ILE A 303 2.13 1.77 17.58
N MET A 304 1.34 1.56 18.65
CA MET A 304 1.41 0.36 19.46
C MET A 304 0.32 -0.63 19.04
N LEU A 305 0.72 -1.86 18.76
CA LEU A 305 -0.18 -2.94 18.38
C LEU A 305 -0.62 -3.74 19.61
N THR A 306 -1.72 -4.49 19.46
CA THR A 306 -2.16 -5.49 20.45
C THR A 306 -1.39 -6.80 20.33
N ILE A 307 -0.58 -6.94 19.28
CA ILE A 307 0.22 -8.14 19.01
C ILE A 307 1.24 -8.38 20.12
N ASP A 308 1.31 -9.62 20.57
CA ASP A 308 2.34 -10.12 21.45
C ASP A 308 3.43 -10.79 20.61
N LEU A 309 4.66 -10.26 20.70
CA LEU A 309 5.78 -10.69 19.85
C LEU A 309 6.08 -12.19 19.99
N ASP A 310 6.00 -12.73 21.22
CA ASP A 310 6.35 -14.13 21.47
C ASP A 310 5.24 -15.08 21.01
N LEU A 311 3.98 -14.69 21.18
CA LEU A 311 2.85 -15.44 20.62
C LEU A 311 2.88 -15.41 19.08
N GLN A 312 3.22 -14.27 18.48
CA GLN A 312 3.36 -14.14 17.04
C GLN A 312 4.44 -15.07 16.49
N LYS A 313 5.63 -15.10 17.11
CA LYS A 313 6.71 -16.03 16.74
C LYS A 313 6.28 -17.49 16.83
N LYS A 314 5.59 -17.88 17.90
CA LYS A 314 5.10 -19.25 18.07
C LYS A 314 4.06 -19.62 17.03
N LEU A 315 3.14 -18.70 16.72
CA LEU A 315 2.11 -18.91 15.71
C LEU A 315 2.71 -19.09 14.31
N GLU A 316 3.65 -18.25 13.94
CA GLU A 316 4.33 -18.36 12.63
C GLU A 316 5.20 -19.62 12.53
N ALA A 317 5.88 -19.99 13.63
CA ALA A 317 6.61 -21.24 13.69
C ALA A 317 5.70 -22.47 13.50
N ALA A 318 4.46 -22.44 14.00
CA ALA A 318 3.48 -23.50 13.78
C ALA A 318 3.01 -23.60 12.32
N LEU A 319 3.07 -22.51 11.57
CA LEU A 319 2.76 -22.47 10.13
C LEU A 319 3.97 -22.78 9.25
N LYS A 320 5.17 -22.80 9.82
CA LYS A 320 6.40 -23.05 9.06
C LYS A 320 6.36 -24.43 8.39
N GLY A 321 6.73 -24.48 7.12
CA GLY A 321 6.69 -25.70 6.32
C GLY A 321 5.31 -26.05 5.74
N LYS A 322 4.27 -25.28 6.05
CA LYS A 322 2.99 -25.37 5.36
C LYS A 322 3.02 -24.54 4.08
N SER A 323 2.48 -25.08 2.99
CA SER A 323 2.44 -24.37 1.71
C SER A 323 1.52 -23.14 1.76
N ALA A 324 0.39 -23.26 2.44
CA ALA A 324 -0.55 -22.15 2.67
C ALA A 324 -1.37 -22.40 3.94
N GLY A 325 -1.70 -21.32 4.67
CA GLY A 325 -2.50 -21.41 5.88
C GLY A 325 -2.64 -20.07 6.58
N ALA A 326 -3.47 -20.04 7.62
CA ALA A 326 -3.61 -18.89 8.51
C ALA A 326 -3.83 -19.35 9.95
N GLY A 327 -3.41 -18.52 10.89
CA GLY A 327 -3.67 -18.70 12.31
C GLY A 327 -3.96 -17.35 12.96
N ILE A 328 -4.82 -17.36 13.98
CA ILE A 328 -5.24 -16.16 14.72
C ILE A 328 -5.39 -16.51 16.20
N VAL A 329 -4.88 -15.64 17.05
CA VAL A 329 -5.08 -15.67 18.50
C VAL A 329 -5.76 -14.38 18.90
N ILE A 330 -6.93 -14.48 19.54
CA ILE A 330 -7.76 -13.35 19.97
C ILE A 330 -8.01 -13.43 21.48
N ASP A 331 -8.03 -12.29 22.14
CA ASP A 331 -8.59 -12.17 23.48
C ASP A 331 -10.11 -12.14 23.36
N VAL A 332 -10.78 -13.12 23.97
CA VAL A 332 -12.22 -13.34 23.80
C VAL A 332 -13.08 -12.24 24.43
N HIS A 333 -12.56 -11.49 25.40
CA HIS A 333 -13.28 -10.43 26.10
C HIS A 333 -13.08 -9.06 25.47
N THR A 334 -11.85 -8.76 25.01
CA THR A 334 -11.49 -7.43 24.50
C THR A 334 -11.53 -7.32 22.98
N GLY A 335 -11.46 -8.45 22.25
CA GLY A 335 -11.30 -8.48 20.81
C GLY A 335 -9.89 -8.15 20.34
N GLU A 336 -8.91 -8.01 21.25
CA GLU A 336 -7.52 -7.78 20.87
C GLU A 336 -6.95 -8.98 20.12
N ILE A 337 -6.39 -8.75 18.95
CA ILE A 337 -5.63 -9.75 18.21
C ILE A 337 -4.24 -9.83 18.83
N LEU A 338 -3.95 -10.94 19.50
CA LEU A 338 -2.67 -11.17 20.16
C LEU A 338 -1.61 -11.72 19.21
N ALA A 339 -2.04 -12.47 18.19
CA ALA A 339 -1.21 -12.94 17.09
C ALA A 339 -2.07 -13.23 15.86
N MET A 340 -1.55 -12.94 14.67
CA MET A 340 -2.20 -13.28 13.41
C MET A 340 -1.15 -13.54 12.33
N ALA A 341 -1.19 -14.70 11.71
CA ALA A 341 -0.23 -15.13 10.71
C ALA A 341 -0.92 -15.67 9.45
N SER A 342 -0.28 -15.47 8.32
CA SER A 342 -0.67 -16.04 7.02
C SER A 342 0.58 -16.61 6.33
N ALA A 343 0.50 -17.81 5.79
CA ALA A 343 1.57 -18.46 5.05
C ALA A 343 1.20 -18.55 3.55
N PRO A 344 2.19 -18.38 2.64
CA PRO A 344 3.56 -18.03 2.90
C PRO A 344 3.72 -16.56 3.34
N SER A 345 4.76 -16.28 4.13
CA SER A 345 5.19 -14.93 4.50
C SER A 345 6.09 -14.32 3.43
N PHE A 346 6.39 -13.03 3.56
CA PHE A 346 7.35 -12.31 2.73
C PHE A 346 8.17 -11.35 3.61
N ASN A 347 9.41 -11.06 3.21
CA ASN A 347 10.25 -10.12 3.96
C ASN A 347 10.09 -8.70 3.41
N PRO A 348 9.44 -7.76 4.15
CA PRO A 348 9.25 -6.38 3.71
C PRO A 348 10.54 -5.61 3.49
N ASN A 349 11.65 -5.97 4.16
CA ASN A 349 12.95 -5.32 3.95
C ASN A 349 13.46 -5.49 2.51
N LEU A 350 13.15 -6.62 1.86
CA LEU A 350 13.56 -6.92 0.49
C LEU A 350 12.73 -6.14 -0.56
N LEU A 351 11.64 -5.49 -0.12
CA LEU A 351 10.84 -4.57 -0.92
C LEU A 351 11.26 -3.11 -0.75
N GLN A 352 12.19 -2.84 0.19
CA GLN A 352 12.82 -1.53 0.32
C GLN A 352 13.96 -1.39 -0.67
N PRO A 353 14.29 -0.18 -1.14
CA PRO A 353 15.46 0.02 -1.98
C PRO A 353 16.79 -0.38 -1.28
N PRO A 354 17.68 -1.09 -1.98
CA PRO A 354 17.52 -1.67 -3.33
C PRO A 354 16.58 -2.86 -3.31
N VAL A 355 15.54 -2.84 -4.15
CA VAL A 355 14.52 -3.89 -4.18
C VAL A 355 15.15 -5.21 -4.68
N ASP A 356 14.92 -6.28 -3.92
CA ASP A 356 15.39 -7.61 -4.27
C ASP A 356 14.58 -8.21 -5.42
N SER A 357 15.27 -8.59 -6.49
CA SER A 357 14.63 -9.13 -7.69
C SER A 357 14.00 -10.50 -7.46
N GLN A 358 14.62 -11.35 -6.63
CA GLN A 358 14.10 -12.69 -6.31
C GLN A 358 12.84 -12.58 -5.47
N MET A 359 12.80 -11.63 -4.51
CA MET A 359 11.60 -11.35 -3.74
C MET A 359 10.48 -10.81 -4.63
N THR A 360 10.79 -9.90 -5.55
CA THR A 360 9.80 -9.37 -6.51
C THR A 360 9.24 -10.49 -7.39
N GLU A 361 10.08 -11.39 -7.87
CA GLU A 361 9.66 -12.56 -8.65
C GLU A 361 8.81 -13.52 -7.81
N PHE A 362 9.23 -13.82 -6.58
CA PHE A 362 8.46 -14.65 -5.65
C PHE A 362 7.06 -14.08 -5.39
N ILE A 363 6.95 -12.78 -5.17
CA ILE A 363 5.67 -12.11 -4.92
C ILE A 363 4.77 -12.13 -6.17
N SER A 364 5.34 -11.84 -7.35
CA SER A 364 4.56 -11.67 -8.59
C SER A 364 4.17 -12.99 -9.25
N LYS A 365 5.04 -14.00 -9.20
CA LYS A 365 4.87 -15.26 -9.93
C LYS A 365 4.39 -16.44 -9.07
N SER A 366 4.50 -16.34 -7.73
CA SER A 366 4.09 -17.45 -6.87
C SER A 366 2.59 -17.70 -6.93
N PRO A 367 2.15 -18.94 -7.25
CA PRO A 367 0.75 -19.32 -7.23
C PRO A 367 0.14 -19.25 -5.81
N LEU A 368 0.99 -19.26 -4.79
CA LEU A 368 0.59 -19.16 -3.39
C LEU A 368 0.31 -17.72 -2.93
N LYS A 369 0.50 -16.71 -3.80
CA LYS A 369 0.17 -15.30 -3.53
C LYS A 369 0.67 -14.83 -2.15
N PRO A 370 1.98 -14.60 -1.95
CA PRO A 370 2.57 -14.28 -0.64
C PRO A 370 2.01 -13.02 0.02
N LEU A 371 1.58 -12.01 -0.76
CA LEU A 371 0.97 -10.79 -0.22
C LEU A 371 -0.47 -10.97 0.28
N TYR A 372 -1.08 -12.12 -0.01
CA TYR A 372 -2.48 -12.37 0.33
C TYR A 372 -2.63 -12.77 1.79
N ASN A 373 -3.25 -11.90 2.59
CA ASN A 373 -3.52 -12.17 4.00
C ASN A 373 -4.70 -13.15 4.15
N ARG A 374 -4.40 -14.44 4.25
CA ARG A 374 -5.40 -15.49 4.36
C ARG A 374 -6.25 -15.42 5.60
N ALA A 375 -5.76 -14.79 6.66
CA ALA A 375 -6.48 -14.69 7.93
C ALA A 375 -7.77 -13.84 7.80
N ILE A 376 -7.72 -12.78 7.00
CA ILE A 376 -8.81 -11.80 6.85
C ILE A 376 -9.41 -11.74 5.46
N SER A 377 -8.65 -12.17 4.43
CA SER A 377 -9.08 -12.11 3.03
C SER A 377 -9.40 -13.48 2.44
N GLY A 378 -8.91 -14.57 3.07
CA GLY A 378 -9.18 -15.93 2.63
C GLY A 378 -10.63 -16.30 2.91
N GLU A 379 -11.36 -16.70 1.86
CA GLU A 379 -12.77 -17.11 1.95
C GLU A 379 -12.85 -18.61 1.73
N TYR A 380 -13.30 -19.34 2.74
CA TYR A 380 -13.33 -20.81 2.74
C TYR A 380 -14.66 -21.33 3.25
N PRO A 381 -15.13 -22.52 2.81
CA PRO A 381 -16.20 -23.23 3.50
C PRO A 381 -15.74 -23.54 4.95
N PRO A 382 -16.52 -23.17 5.97
CA PRO A 382 -16.11 -23.37 7.38
C PRO A 382 -16.06 -24.85 7.81
N GLY A 383 -16.76 -25.73 7.11
CA GLY A 383 -16.80 -27.15 7.46
C GLY A 383 -17.38 -27.39 8.85
N SER A 384 -16.88 -28.41 9.52
CA SER A 384 -17.42 -28.88 10.82
C SER A 384 -17.40 -27.83 11.95
N VAL A 385 -16.61 -26.76 11.83
CA VAL A 385 -16.63 -25.65 12.82
C VAL A 385 -18.00 -24.95 12.81
N PHE A 386 -18.68 -24.92 11.67
CA PHE A 386 -20.00 -24.31 11.54
C PHE A 386 -21.12 -25.12 12.23
N LYS A 387 -20.88 -26.37 12.61
CA LYS A 387 -21.83 -27.18 13.38
C LYS A 387 -22.23 -26.52 14.70
N MET A 388 -21.37 -25.66 15.26
CA MET A 388 -21.70 -24.84 16.42
C MET A 388 -22.88 -23.89 16.14
N VAL A 389 -22.90 -23.26 14.96
CA VAL A 389 -24.01 -22.38 14.55
C VAL A 389 -25.28 -23.19 14.31
N THR A 390 -25.16 -24.37 13.71
CA THR A 390 -26.29 -25.27 13.49
C THR A 390 -26.91 -25.75 14.80
N ALA A 391 -26.06 -26.09 15.79
CA ALA A 391 -26.52 -26.43 17.13
C ALA A 391 -27.22 -25.26 17.82
N LEU A 392 -26.61 -24.05 17.80
CA LEU A 392 -27.24 -22.83 18.33
C LEU A 392 -28.60 -22.60 17.71
N ALA A 393 -28.71 -22.67 16.39
CA ALA A 393 -29.98 -22.49 15.71
C ALA A 393 -31.03 -23.52 16.16
N ALA A 394 -30.64 -24.79 16.28
CA ALA A 394 -31.59 -25.85 16.65
C ALA A 394 -32.01 -25.77 18.14
N LEU A 395 -31.10 -25.40 19.02
CA LEU A 395 -31.35 -25.23 20.45
C LEU A 395 -32.24 -23.99 20.74
N GLU A 396 -31.87 -22.84 20.20
CA GLU A 396 -32.57 -21.57 20.43
C GLU A 396 -33.96 -21.54 19.79
N GLU A 397 -34.16 -22.26 18.68
CA GLU A 397 -35.49 -22.47 18.08
C GLU A 397 -36.30 -23.57 18.80
N GLY A 398 -35.79 -24.13 19.90
CA GLY A 398 -36.46 -25.16 20.67
C GLY A 398 -36.70 -26.48 19.92
N LYS A 399 -35.95 -26.73 18.83
CA LYS A 399 -36.11 -27.92 17.99
C LYS A 399 -35.41 -29.16 18.54
N ILE A 400 -34.36 -28.93 19.31
CA ILE A 400 -33.62 -29.97 20.04
C ILE A 400 -33.25 -29.50 21.45
N THR A 401 -32.87 -30.41 22.28
CA THR A 401 -32.18 -30.16 23.58
C THR A 401 -30.80 -30.76 23.53
N ALA A 402 -29.95 -30.51 24.52
CA ALA A 402 -28.63 -31.14 24.65
C ALA A 402 -28.70 -32.68 24.65
N TYR A 403 -29.82 -33.24 25.10
CA TYR A 403 -30.05 -34.69 25.26
C TYR A 403 -30.81 -35.34 24.11
N THR A 404 -31.26 -34.54 23.11
CA THR A 404 -32.02 -35.09 21.95
C THR A 404 -31.17 -36.10 21.19
N PRO A 405 -31.56 -37.38 21.12
CA PRO A 405 -30.77 -38.39 20.44
C PRO A 405 -31.07 -38.45 18.94
N PHE A 406 -30.01 -38.65 18.15
CA PHE A 406 -30.16 -39.08 16.72
C PHE A 406 -29.28 -40.29 16.47
N TYR A 407 -29.80 -41.25 15.71
CA TYR A 407 -29.07 -42.47 15.35
C TYR A 407 -28.28 -42.23 14.06
N CYS A 408 -27.02 -42.56 14.05
CA CYS A 408 -26.12 -42.45 12.90
C CYS A 408 -25.65 -43.84 12.45
N ASN A 409 -26.26 -44.36 11.39
CA ASN A 409 -25.82 -45.58 10.68
C ASN A 409 -24.83 -45.27 9.54
N GLY A 410 -24.22 -44.07 9.51
CA GLY A 410 -23.34 -43.62 8.46
C GLY A 410 -24.02 -42.83 7.35
N HIS A 411 -25.35 -42.86 7.23
CA HIS A 411 -26.13 -42.20 6.17
C HIS A 411 -27.28 -41.38 6.76
N PHE A 412 -27.59 -40.23 6.14
CA PHE A 412 -28.70 -39.38 6.57
C PHE A 412 -30.04 -40.02 6.25
N SER A 413 -30.23 -40.48 5.00
CA SER A 413 -31.45 -41.11 4.53
C SER A 413 -31.18 -41.88 3.24
N PRO A 414 -31.92 -43.00 2.97
CA PRO A 414 -31.80 -43.73 1.71
C PRO A 414 -32.09 -42.90 0.45
N GLN A 415 -32.97 -41.88 0.57
CA GLN A 415 -33.33 -40.97 -0.52
C GLN A 415 -32.23 -39.94 -0.81
N TYR A 416 -31.41 -39.60 0.20
CA TYR A 416 -30.34 -38.60 0.13
C TYR A 416 -28.96 -39.25 0.22
N LYS A 417 -28.63 -40.16 -0.70
CA LYS A 417 -27.41 -41.00 -0.69
C LYS A 417 -26.10 -40.21 -0.64
N LYS A 418 -26.08 -38.94 -1.07
CA LYS A 418 -24.89 -38.06 -1.05
C LYS A 418 -24.55 -37.57 0.35
N PHE A 419 -25.51 -37.51 1.28
CA PHE A 419 -25.34 -37.01 2.62
C PHE A 419 -24.90 -38.12 3.57
N LYS A 420 -23.57 -38.28 3.67
CA LYS A 420 -22.92 -39.32 4.46
C LYS A 420 -22.20 -38.70 5.67
N CYS A 421 -22.10 -39.47 6.74
CA CYS A 421 -21.14 -39.24 7.78
C CYS A 421 -19.77 -39.77 7.34
N TRP A 422 -18.70 -39.12 7.77
CA TRP A 422 -17.32 -39.54 7.47
C TRP A 422 -17.03 -40.97 7.96
N ILE A 423 -17.67 -41.39 9.05
CA ILE A 423 -17.52 -42.74 9.62
C ILE A 423 -17.94 -43.87 8.66
N ALA A 424 -18.86 -43.57 7.73
CA ALA A 424 -19.30 -44.53 6.69
C ALA A 424 -18.18 -44.98 5.74
N GLU A 425 -17.15 -44.12 5.54
CA GLU A 425 -15.99 -44.46 4.72
C GLU A 425 -15.14 -45.57 5.36
N HIS A 426 -15.32 -45.77 6.65
CA HIS A 426 -14.66 -46.84 7.42
C HIS A 426 -15.56 -48.04 7.68
N ASN A 427 -16.73 -48.13 7.01
CA ASN A 427 -17.75 -49.15 7.23
C ASN A 427 -18.16 -49.28 8.71
N ARG A 428 -18.30 -48.15 9.41
CA ARG A 428 -18.64 -48.03 10.83
C ARG A 428 -19.82 -47.06 10.98
N GLU A 429 -20.39 -47.09 12.19
CA GLU A 429 -21.47 -46.21 12.60
C GLU A 429 -21.15 -45.55 13.94
N HIS A 430 -21.77 -44.40 14.24
CA HIS A 430 -21.67 -43.79 15.55
C HIS A 430 -22.73 -44.26 16.52
N GLY A 431 -23.82 -44.90 16.03
CA GLY A 431 -24.96 -45.29 16.86
C GLY A 431 -25.84 -44.11 17.28
N SER A 432 -26.44 -44.24 18.45
CA SER A 432 -27.25 -43.17 19.07
C SER A 432 -26.35 -42.16 19.79
N LEU A 433 -26.47 -40.89 19.42
CA LEU A 433 -25.62 -39.81 19.91
C LEU A 433 -26.46 -38.71 20.55
N SER A 434 -26.00 -38.16 21.67
CA SER A 434 -26.38 -36.87 22.21
C SER A 434 -25.70 -35.72 21.41
N LEU A 435 -26.05 -34.47 21.69
CA LEU A 435 -25.38 -33.32 21.05
C LEU A 435 -23.89 -33.29 21.38
N GLU A 436 -23.50 -33.56 22.65
CA GLU A 436 -22.10 -33.58 23.08
C GLU A 436 -21.31 -34.67 22.34
N ASP A 437 -21.85 -35.90 22.28
CA ASP A 437 -21.18 -36.99 21.57
C ASP A 437 -21.09 -36.75 20.07
N ALA A 438 -22.09 -36.06 19.47
CA ALA A 438 -22.07 -35.65 18.09
C ALA A 438 -21.00 -34.62 17.79
N PHE A 439 -20.70 -33.68 18.71
CA PHE A 439 -19.55 -32.79 18.62
C PHE A 439 -18.24 -33.53 18.75
N LYS A 440 -18.08 -34.38 19.74
CA LYS A 440 -16.86 -35.21 19.96
C LYS A 440 -16.53 -36.05 18.72
N GLY A 441 -17.56 -36.69 18.15
CA GLY A 441 -17.43 -37.52 16.95
C GLY A 441 -17.51 -36.76 15.65
N SER A 442 -17.75 -35.43 15.66
CA SER A 442 -18.04 -34.63 14.47
C SER A 442 -19.04 -35.27 13.52
N CYS A 443 -20.14 -35.83 14.07
CA CYS A 443 -21.12 -36.63 13.32
C CYS A 443 -21.95 -35.78 12.34
N ASN A 444 -21.76 -35.96 11.04
CA ASN A 444 -22.55 -35.23 10.04
C ASN A 444 -24.04 -35.56 10.11
N VAL A 445 -24.40 -36.84 10.32
CA VAL A 445 -25.80 -37.28 10.35
C VAL A 445 -26.57 -36.63 11.49
N TYR A 446 -25.95 -36.44 12.65
CA TYR A 446 -26.57 -35.71 13.75
C TYR A 446 -26.90 -34.27 13.31
N PHE A 447 -25.95 -33.56 12.73
CA PHE A 447 -26.12 -32.16 12.33
C PHE A 447 -27.00 -32.00 11.08
N TYR A 448 -27.11 -32.99 10.20
CA TYR A 448 -28.13 -33.01 9.15
C TYR A 448 -29.54 -33.06 9.75
N ASN A 449 -29.77 -33.89 10.76
CA ASN A 449 -31.06 -33.97 11.45
C ASN A 449 -31.37 -32.70 12.23
N ALA A 450 -30.43 -32.20 13.01
CA ALA A 450 -30.58 -30.94 13.75
C ALA A 450 -30.89 -29.76 12.79
N GLY A 451 -30.13 -29.65 11.70
CA GLY A 451 -30.33 -28.59 10.71
C GLY A 451 -31.62 -28.72 9.93
N LYS A 452 -32.08 -29.97 9.62
CA LYS A 452 -33.39 -30.21 9.02
C LYS A 452 -34.52 -29.73 9.94
N LEU A 453 -34.39 -29.95 11.26
CA LEU A 453 -35.42 -29.52 12.23
C LEU A 453 -35.39 -28.01 12.43
N ALA A 454 -34.19 -27.38 12.50
CA ALA A 454 -34.04 -25.92 12.63
C ALA A 454 -34.55 -25.18 11.38
N GLY A 455 -34.29 -25.74 10.20
CA GLY A 455 -34.59 -25.10 8.90
C GLY A 455 -33.50 -24.13 8.43
N GLY A 456 -33.44 -23.90 7.11
CA GLY A 456 -32.45 -23.00 6.48
C GLY A 456 -32.51 -21.57 6.98
N ASP A 457 -33.72 -21.05 7.26
CA ASP A 457 -33.94 -19.70 7.78
C ASP A 457 -33.26 -19.47 9.13
N ALA A 458 -33.52 -20.39 10.09
CA ALA A 458 -32.93 -20.29 11.41
C ALA A 458 -31.40 -20.36 11.33
N ILE A 459 -30.85 -21.31 10.58
CA ILE A 459 -29.39 -21.45 10.42
C ILE A 459 -28.79 -20.18 9.78
N THR A 460 -29.44 -19.63 8.77
CA THR A 460 -28.97 -18.40 8.09
C THR A 460 -29.03 -17.19 9.02
N ARG A 461 -30.14 -17.04 9.77
CA ARG A 461 -30.29 -15.98 10.76
C ARG A 461 -29.22 -16.06 11.85
N TRP A 462 -29.01 -17.23 12.41
CA TRP A 462 -27.99 -17.45 13.45
C TRP A 462 -26.58 -17.30 12.90
N ALA A 463 -26.29 -17.68 11.65
CA ALA A 463 -25.02 -17.39 11.01
C ALA A 463 -24.74 -15.88 10.97
N ARG A 464 -25.72 -15.07 10.59
CA ARG A 464 -25.60 -13.60 10.60
C ARG A 464 -25.45 -13.04 12.02
N ASN A 465 -26.26 -13.52 12.96
CA ASN A 465 -26.15 -13.12 14.36
C ASN A 465 -24.74 -13.40 14.92
N MET A 466 -24.08 -14.46 14.47
CA MET A 466 -22.71 -14.81 14.84
C MET A 466 -21.65 -14.05 14.00
N GLY A 467 -22.06 -13.08 13.17
CA GLY A 467 -21.19 -12.16 12.45
C GLY A 467 -20.66 -12.66 11.11
N PHE A 468 -21.23 -13.74 10.56
CA PHE A 468 -20.88 -14.18 9.20
C PHE A 468 -21.59 -13.37 8.12
N GLY A 469 -20.96 -13.22 6.97
CA GLY A 469 -21.50 -12.50 5.81
C GLY A 469 -21.26 -10.98 5.85
N GLU A 470 -20.64 -10.46 6.90
CA GLU A 470 -20.28 -9.07 7.09
C GLU A 470 -18.81 -8.92 7.50
N ARG A 471 -18.22 -7.75 7.25
CA ARG A 471 -16.87 -7.46 7.75
C ARG A 471 -16.88 -7.35 9.26
N THR A 472 -15.83 -7.84 9.92
CA THR A 472 -15.71 -7.76 11.39
C THR A 472 -15.36 -6.35 11.85
N GLY A 473 -14.86 -5.51 10.94
CA GLY A 473 -14.41 -4.15 11.22
C GLY A 473 -13.03 -4.08 11.87
N ILE A 474 -12.18 -5.09 11.61
CA ILE A 474 -10.77 -5.06 12.03
C ILE A 474 -10.04 -3.87 11.38
N ASP A 475 -9.12 -3.28 12.12
CA ASP A 475 -8.34 -2.10 11.74
C ASP A 475 -7.13 -2.42 10.82
N VAL A 476 -7.33 -3.35 9.87
CA VAL A 476 -6.36 -3.72 8.81
C VAL A 476 -7.05 -3.81 7.47
N SER A 477 -6.37 -3.39 6.40
CA SER A 477 -6.94 -3.37 5.05
C SER A 477 -7.09 -4.77 4.43
N GLY A 478 -8.06 -4.91 3.53
CA GLY A 478 -8.23 -6.12 2.72
C GLY A 478 -9.16 -7.17 3.32
N GLU A 479 -9.91 -6.84 4.37
CA GLU A 479 -10.89 -7.75 4.96
C GLU A 479 -12.01 -8.07 3.97
N LYS A 480 -12.34 -9.38 3.85
CA LYS A 480 -13.47 -9.90 3.07
C LYS A 480 -14.64 -10.20 3.99
N LYS A 481 -15.87 -10.05 3.45
CA LYS A 481 -17.11 -10.27 4.21
C LYS A 481 -17.60 -11.72 4.22
N GLY A 482 -17.02 -12.59 3.39
CA GLY A 482 -17.58 -13.91 3.19
C GLY A 482 -18.94 -13.86 2.49
N ARG A 483 -19.63 -14.99 2.50
CA ARG A 483 -20.98 -15.10 1.95
C ARG A 483 -21.81 -16.05 2.80
N VAL A 484 -22.92 -15.55 3.33
CA VAL A 484 -23.99 -16.35 3.89
C VAL A 484 -25.11 -16.39 2.84
N PRO A 485 -25.57 -17.56 2.42
CA PRO A 485 -26.62 -17.68 1.41
C PRO A 485 -27.85 -16.86 1.80
N LYS A 486 -28.51 -16.26 0.79
CA LYS A 486 -29.82 -15.64 0.97
C LYS A 486 -30.88 -16.68 0.63
N LEU A 487 -31.84 -16.88 1.53
CA LEU A 487 -33.02 -17.64 1.18
C LEU A 487 -33.91 -16.79 0.29
N PRO A 488 -34.65 -17.40 -0.65
CA PRO A 488 -35.65 -16.70 -1.41
C PRO A 488 -36.68 -16.12 -0.44
N VAL A 489 -36.85 -14.81 -0.44
CA VAL A 489 -37.91 -14.16 0.34
C VAL A 489 -39.17 -14.31 -0.53
N ASP A 490 -40.24 -14.86 0.03
CA ASP A 490 -41.54 -14.99 -0.67
C ASP A 490 -42.11 -13.62 -1.09
N ASN A 491 -41.55 -12.52 -0.65
CA ASN A 491 -41.95 -11.17 -1.02
C ASN A 491 -41.75 -10.80 -2.50
N ASP A 492 -40.85 -11.49 -3.23
CA ASP A 492 -40.69 -11.21 -4.67
C ASP A 492 -41.89 -11.72 -5.47
N ALA A 493 -42.56 -12.76 -5.00
CA ALA A 493 -43.84 -13.22 -5.56
C ALA A 493 -44.99 -12.26 -5.21
N LEU A 494 -44.94 -11.63 -4.03
CA LEU A 494 -45.95 -10.67 -3.59
C LEU A 494 -45.80 -9.32 -4.31
N VAL A 495 -44.57 -8.84 -4.50
CA VAL A 495 -44.28 -7.57 -5.22
C VAL A 495 -44.62 -7.75 -6.72
N ALA A 496 -44.33 -8.89 -7.32
CA ALA A 496 -44.71 -9.18 -8.71
C ALA A 496 -46.23 -9.24 -8.89
N SER A 497 -46.97 -9.71 -7.88
CA SER A 497 -48.45 -9.78 -7.94
C SER A 497 -49.10 -8.40 -7.71
N ILE A 498 -48.45 -7.48 -7.00
CA ILE A 498 -48.95 -6.12 -6.72
C ILE A 498 -48.66 -5.16 -7.87
N SER A 499 -47.52 -5.34 -8.59
CA SER A 499 -47.05 -4.39 -9.61
C SER A 499 -47.64 -4.64 -11.02
N GLY A 500 -48.41 -5.70 -11.23
CA GLY A 500 -49.13 -5.94 -12.50
C GLY A 500 -48.29 -5.93 -13.78
N THR A 501 -46.97 -5.96 -13.65
CA THR A 501 -46.05 -5.92 -14.79
C THR A 501 -45.74 -7.32 -15.28
N ASN A 502 -46.32 -7.65 -16.45
CA ASN A 502 -45.93 -8.80 -17.25
C ASN A 502 -44.46 -8.66 -17.72
N SER A 503 -43.53 -8.97 -16.85
CA SER A 503 -42.11 -9.01 -17.20
C SER A 503 -41.71 -10.39 -17.69
N ALA A 504 -42.05 -10.69 -18.95
CA ALA A 504 -41.63 -11.90 -19.65
C ALA A 504 -40.11 -12.01 -19.90
N ASN A 505 -39.31 -11.04 -19.42
CA ASN A 505 -37.86 -10.95 -19.69
C ASN A 505 -36.98 -10.84 -18.45
N LEU A 506 -37.50 -10.98 -17.24
CA LEU A 506 -36.59 -11.16 -16.09
C LEU A 506 -36.15 -12.64 -16.11
N LYS A 507 -34.90 -12.88 -16.43
CA LYS A 507 -34.17 -14.10 -16.08
C LYS A 507 -34.07 -14.15 -14.56
N THR A 508 -35.15 -14.45 -13.86
CA THR A 508 -35.15 -14.84 -12.47
C THR A 508 -34.43 -16.17 -12.39
N SER A 509 -33.21 -16.17 -11.89
CA SER A 509 -32.57 -17.37 -11.37
C SER A 509 -33.43 -17.81 -10.16
N LYS A 510 -34.46 -18.59 -10.39
CA LYS A 510 -35.20 -19.30 -9.34
C LYS A 510 -34.26 -20.33 -8.72
N SER A 511 -33.38 -19.93 -7.81
CA SER A 511 -32.81 -20.88 -6.87
C SER A 511 -33.85 -21.11 -5.79
N THR A 512 -34.75 -22.07 -6.01
CA THR A 512 -35.58 -22.60 -4.94
C THR A 512 -34.65 -23.22 -3.91
N TRP A 513 -34.65 -22.71 -2.66
CA TRP A 513 -33.92 -23.33 -1.57
C TRP A 513 -34.44 -24.73 -1.32
N ALA A 514 -33.59 -25.73 -1.52
CA ALA A 514 -33.92 -27.12 -1.33
C ALA A 514 -33.44 -27.64 0.03
N LEU A 515 -34.00 -28.75 0.51
CA LEU A 515 -33.53 -29.42 1.70
C LEU A 515 -32.01 -29.76 1.62
N SER A 516 -31.52 -30.08 0.42
CA SER A 516 -30.09 -30.35 0.18
C SER A 516 -29.22 -29.16 0.54
N ASP A 517 -29.68 -27.91 0.35
CA ASP A 517 -28.94 -26.70 0.66
C ASP A 517 -28.87 -26.51 2.17
N THR A 518 -29.98 -26.75 2.89
CA THR A 518 -30.01 -26.77 4.36
C THR A 518 -29.05 -27.82 4.91
N LEU A 519 -29.06 -29.06 4.35
CA LEU A 519 -28.18 -30.12 4.82
C LEU A 519 -26.69 -29.77 4.59
N ASN A 520 -26.33 -29.26 3.42
CA ASN A 520 -24.97 -28.80 3.16
C ASN A 520 -24.54 -27.70 4.15
N MET A 521 -25.40 -26.69 4.31
CA MET A 521 -25.12 -25.58 5.21
C MET A 521 -24.99 -26.04 6.66
N SER A 522 -25.75 -27.05 7.10
CA SER A 522 -25.71 -27.61 8.47
C SER A 522 -24.33 -28.12 8.89
N ILE A 523 -23.50 -28.48 7.94
CA ILE A 523 -22.11 -28.93 8.20
C ILE A 523 -21.06 -27.95 7.67
N GLY A 524 -21.47 -26.72 7.36
CA GLY A 524 -20.60 -25.66 6.88
C GLY A 524 -20.07 -25.84 5.46
N GLN A 525 -20.89 -26.40 4.59
CA GLN A 525 -20.61 -26.61 3.15
C GLN A 525 -21.65 -25.91 2.27
N GLY A 526 -21.56 -26.11 0.95
CA GLY A 526 -22.40 -25.46 -0.03
C GLY A 526 -21.93 -24.03 -0.34
N ASP A 527 -22.88 -23.11 -0.51
CA ASP A 527 -22.59 -21.71 -0.87
C ASP A 527 -22.13 -20.82 0.30
N LEU A 528 -21.94 -21.40 1.48
CA LEU A 528 -21.43 -20.72 2.66
C LEU A 528 -19.91 -20.62 2.59
N ILE A 529 -19.39 -19.39 2.57
CA ILE A 529 -17.96 -19.10 2.65
C ILE A 529 -17.69 -18.01 3.71
N VAL A 530 -16.64 -18.20 4.49
CA VAL A 530 -16.29 -17.34 5.62
C VAL A 530 -14.78 -17.12 5.69
N THR A 531 -14.35 -16.07 6.40
CA THR A 531 -12.93 -15.86 6.67
C THR A 531 -12.51 -16.54 7.98
N PRO A 532 -11.22 -16.91 8.13
CA PRO A 532 -10.70 -17.42 9.42
C PRO A 532 -10.96 -16.46 10.58
N LEU A 533 -10.90 -15.15 10.34
CA LEU A 533 -11.20 -14.14 11.37
C LEU A 533 -12.66 -14.21 11.84
N GLN A 534 -13.60 -14.40 10.94
CA GLN A 534 -15.01 -14.58 11.31
C GLN A 534 -15.22 -15.83 12.15
N ILE A 535 -14.52 -16.94 11.83
CA ILE A 535 -14.58 -18.17 12.65
C ILE A 535 -14.08 -17.91 14.07
N VAL A 536 -12.91 -17.29 14.20
CA VAL A 536 -12.33 -16.98 15.51
C VAL A 536 -13.23 -16.05 16.31
N ARG A 537 -13.85 -15.06 15.67
CA ARG A 537 -14.81 -14.15 16.30
C ARG A 537 -16.06 -14.86 16.81
N MET A 538 -16.61 -15.80 16.03
CA MET A 538 -17.73 -16.65 16.44
C MET A 538 -17.35 -17.50 17.65
N VAL A 539 -16.20 -18.17 17.61
CA VAL A 539 -15.72 -19.00 18.75
C VAL A 539 -15.51 -18.15 19.99
N ALA A 540 -14.94 -16.95 19.85
CA ALA A 540 -14.78 -16.00 20.95
C ALA A 540 -16.14 -15.60 21.55
N ALA A 541 -17.17 -15.36 20.71
CA ALA A 541 -18.50 -15.04 21.20
C ALA A 541 -19.14 -16.19 22.00
N ILE A 542 -18.93 -17.44 21.60
CA ILE A 542 -19.38 -18.60 22.38
C ILE A 542 -18.62 -18.66 23.72
N ALA A 543 -17.29 -18.49 23.69
CA ALA A 543 -16.44 -18.60 24.87
C ALA A 543 -16.68 -17.49 25.91
N ASN A 544 -17.14 -16.30 25.51
CA ASN A 544 -17.35 -15.16 26.40
C ASN A 544 -18.83 -14.95 26.82
N GLY A 545 -19.70 -15.92 26.55
CA GLY A 545 -21.10 -15.86 26.94
C GLY A 545 -22.01 -15.06 25.98
N GLY A 546 -21.68 -15.01 24.68
CA GLY A 546 -22.52 -14.44 23.62
C GLY A 546 -22.18 -13.02 23.22
N THR A 547 -21.02 -12.50 23.59
CA THR A 547 -20.59 -11.16 23.19
C THR A 547 -19.76 -11.21 21.89
N LEU A 548 -20.29 -10.63 20.83
CA LEU A 548 -19.61 -10.56 19.53
C LEU A 548 -18.63 -9.38 19.51
N VAL A 549 -17.40 -9.61 19.93
CA VAL A 549 -16.35 -8.60 20.03
C VAL A 549 -15.91 -8.09 18.64
N ARG A 550 -15.50 -6.83 18.59
CA ARG A 550 -14.83 -6.27 17.40
C ARG A 550 -13.33 -6.57 17.45
N PRO A 551 -12.78 -7.32 16.48
CA PRO A 551 -11.35 -7.55 16.43
C PRO A 551 -10.58 -6.24 16.21
N ARG A 552 -9.47 -6.06 16.93
CA ARG A 552 -8.60 -4.88 16.81
C ARG A 552 -7.14 -5.27 16.92
N ILE A 553 -6.29 -4.55 16.21
CA ILE A 553 -4.82 -4.72 16.22
C ILE A 553 -4.13 -3.52 16.84
N ILE A 554 -4.76 -2.35 16.85
CA ILE A 554 -4.19 -1.16 17.47
C ILE A 554 -4.63 -1.07 18.93
N LYS A 555 -3.65 -0.82 19.79
CA LYS A 555 -3.90 -0.57 21.22
C LYS A 555 -4.42 0.86 21.40
N SER A 556 -5.57 1.01 22.06
CA SER A 556 -6.37 2.25 22.11
C SER A 556 -5.79 3.44 22.91
N ASN A 557 -4.49 3.49 23.16
CA ASN A 557 -3.83 4.58 23.89
C ASN A 557 -3.06 5.55 22.99
N ILE A 558 -3.42 5.66 21.71
CA ILE A 558 -2.86 6.70 20.85
C ILE A 558 -3.62 7.99 21.18
N HIS A 559 -3.01 8.89 21.96
CA HIS A 559 -3.40 10.28 21.99
C HIS A 559 -3.11 10.86 20.60
N THR A 560 -4.11 10.83 19.72
CA THR A 560 -4.06 11.65 18.51
C THR A 560 -4.23 13.09 18.95
N PRO A 561 -3.30 14.01 18.63
CA PRO A 561 -3.62 15.42 18.71
C PRO A 561 -4.81 15.65 17.75
N HIS A 562 -5.91 16.16 18.28
CA HIS A 562 -7.10 16.49 17.51
C HIS A 562 -6.74 17.48 16.41
N PRO A 563 -6.99 17.20 15.13
CA PRO A 563 -7.05 18.26 14.15
C PRO A 563 -8.37 18.99 14.35
N SER A 564 -8.29 20.22 14.81
CA SER A 564 -9.40 21.16 14.86
C SER A 564 -9.75 21.59 13.43
N SER A 565 -10.61 20.85 12.77
CA SER A 565 -11.38 21.33 11.60
C SER A 565 -12.60 20.46 11.40
N PRO A 566 -13.81 21.03 11.28
CA PRO A 566 -15.03 20.27 11.05
C PRO A 566 -15.08 19.80 9.60
N LEU A 567 -15.13 18.49 9.42
CA LEU A 567 -15.44 17.87 8.14
C LEU A 567 -16.89 18.22 7.75
N ARG A 568 -17.08 18.80 6.56
CA ARG A 568 -18.38 18.92 5.90
C ARG A 568 -18.93 17.51 5.68
N GLY A 569 -20.19 17.31 6.17
CA GLY A 569 -20.89 16.06 6.01
C GLY A 569 -21.27 15.82 4.54
N GLU A 570 -21.02 14.61 4.09
CA GLU A 570 -21.76 13.98 3.00
C GLU A 570 -22.01 12.53 3.39
N GLU A 571 -23.28 12.11 3.25
CA GLU A 571 -23.72 10.73 3.49
C GLU A 571 -23.11 9.78 2.46
N PRO A 572 -22.76 8.53 2.81
CA PRO A 572 -22.18 7.60 1.86
C PRO A 572 -23.27 7.00 0.96
N GLY A 573 -23.28 7.41 -0.30
CA GLY A 573 -23.93 6.68 -1.39
C GLY A 573 -23.22 5.35 -1.66
N GLU A 574 -23.99 4.30 -1.88
CA GLU A 574 -23.53 2.99 -2.34
C GLU A 574 -22.83 3.13 -3.70
N GLY A 575 -21.57 2.72 -3.78
CA GLY A 575 -20.87 2.60 -5.07
C GLY A 575 -19.37 2.67 -4.97
N ASP A 576 -18.75 1.48 -5.04
CA ASP A 576 -17.52 1.17 -5.76
C ASP A 576 -16.20 1.91 -5.44
N ASN A 577 -15.20 1.10 -5.16
CA ASN A 577 -13.74 1.29 -5.34
C ASN A 577 -13.18 2.70 -5.55
N SER A 578 -13.33 3.63 -4.61
CA SER A 578 -12.53 4.84 -4.61
C SER A 578 -11.41 4.75 -3.57
N LEU A 579 -10.18 4.91 -4.04
CA LEU A 579 -8.96 5.10 -3.24
C LEU A 579 -9.00 6.49 -2.56
N GLY A 580 -10.06 6.77 -1.80
CA GLY A 580 -10.17 7.97 -0.99
C GLY A 580 -9.49 7.74 0.35
N GLY A 581 -8.38 8.42 0.58
CA GLY A 581 -7.72 8.49 1.89
C GLY A 581 -8.52 9.36 2.85
N SER A 582 -9.71 8.91 3.25
CA SER A 582 -10.41 9.53 4.37
C SER A 582 -9.67 9.19 5.64
N ALA A 583 -9.29 10.21 6.40
CA ALA A 583 -8.82 10.05 7.77
C ALA A 583 -9.86 9.22 8.53
N VAL A 584 -9.52 7.97 8.84
CA VAL A 584 -10.37 7.09 9.64
C VAL A 584 -10.35 7.62 11.05
N LEU A 585 -11.38 8.37 11.41
CA LEU A 585 -11.73 8.60 12.81
C LEU A 585 -11.92 7.22 13.45
N ILE A 586 -11.03 6.83 14.34
CA ILE A 586 -11.19 5.62 15.14
C ILE A 586 -12.36 5.92 16.09
N PRO A 587 -13.53 5.25 15.94
CA PRO A 587 -14.63 5.49 16.89
C PRO A 587 -14.15 5.06 18.27
N SER A 588 -14.20 5.97 19.23
CA SER A 588 -13.82 5.72 20.62
C SER A 588 -14.80 4.80 21.36
N ALA A 589 -15.91 4.42 20.74
CA ALA A 589 -16.89 3.52 21.30
C ALA A 589 -16.76 2.12 20.70
N GLN A 590 -16.49 1.12 21.54
CA GLN A 590 -16.54 -0.30 21.17
C GLN A 590 -17.98 -0.64 20.76
N ALA A 591 -18.21 -0.90 19.48
CA ALA A 591 -19.46 -1.51 19.05
C ALA A 591 -19.44 -2.99 19.48
N VAL A 592 -19.91 -3.26 20.69
CA VAL A 592 -20.08 -4.61 21.22
C VAL A 592 -21.51 -5.03 20.94
N THR A 593 -21.71 -6.02 20.10
CA THR A 593 -23.03 -6.59 19.83
C THR A 593 -23.21 -7.83 20.68
N LYS A 594 -24.14 -7.80 21.62
CA LYS A 594 -24.52 -8.98 22.39
C LYS A 594 -25.44 -9.86 21.56
N VAL A 595 -25.04 -11.07 21.31
CA VAL A 595 -25.89 -12.09 20.69
C VAL A 595 -26.74 -12.69 21.80
N ASN A 596 -28.09 -12.59 21.69
CA ASN A 596 -28.98 -13.19 22.67
C ASN A 596 -28.95 -14.73 22.50
N ILE A 597 -28.17 -15.37 23.34
CA ILE A 597 -28.12 -16.84 23.48
C ILE A 597 -28.67 -17.15 24.86
N SER A 598 -29.61 -18.10 24.93
CA SER A 598 -30.18 -18.49 26.22
C SER A 598 -29.11 -19.10 27.12
N ALA A 599 -29.22 -18.86 28.44
CA ALA A 599 -28.25 -19.38 29.41
C ALA A 599 -28.13 -20.92 29.35
N GLY A 600 -29.21 -21.62 29.05
CA GLY A 600 -29.21 -23.08 28.89
C GLY A 600 -28.51 -23.58 27.61
N THR A 601 -28.31 -22.71 26.62
CA THR A 601 -27.60 -23.07 25.36
C THR A 601 -26.08 -22.97 25.55
N LEU A 602 -25.60 -22.17 26.50
CA LEU A 602 -24.17 -21.96 26.72
C LEU A 602 -23.55 -22.96 27.71
N THR A 603 -24.37 -23.67 28.50
CA THR A 603 -23.93 -24.73 29.39
C THR A 603 -23.95 -26.08 28.70
#